data_af00f6cae58081bec43d88dab8b24d8e
#
_entry.id   af00f6cae58081bec43d88dab8b24d8e
#
_cell.length_a   1.000
_cell.length_b   1.000
_cell.length_c   1.000
_cell.angle_alpha   90.00
_cell.angle_beta   90.00
_cell.angle_gamma   90.00
#
_symmetry.space_group_name_H-M   'P 1'
#
loop_
_entity.id
_entity.type
_entity.pdbx_description
1 polymer ?
#
loop_
_entity_poly.entity_id
_entity_poly.type
_entity_poly.pdbx_seq_one_letter_code
_entity_poly.pdbx_strand_id
1 'polypeptide(L)'
;MEKYIQVYHDVISQEKCQYFIDKFEAYPKMQEVQNNSKGKTLTLTNLMGSPDTPFREDLDFLTKIFMDYLEKYKEDCDIKSYQFPEKFGVEAFKIKRYLPDTTDEFPEHVDVLDYATARRFLVMFIYLNSNFGGSTELPLKSQYDNHKFVSHCTQGSILIFPPLWPWIHAGRKPIDGPKYIIGSYLHYV
;
A
#
# COMPACT_ATOMS: atom_id res chain seq x y z
N MET A 1 13.81 2.27 14.27
CA MET A 1 12.65 2.56 13.40
C MET A 1 12.63 1.66 12.18
N GLU A 2 13.76 1.47 11.51
CA GLU A 2 13.89 0.69 10.26
C GLU A 2 13.40 -0.76 10.40
N LYS A 3 13.63 -1.42 11.54
CA LYS A 3 13.17 -2.80 11.75
C LYS A 3 11.65 -2.99 11.56
N TYR A 4 10.86 -1.93 11.63
CA TYR A 4 9.40 -1.96 11.38
C TYR A 4 9.02 -1.66 9.93
N ILE A 5 9.99 -1.56 9.02
CA ILE A 5 9.76 -1.43 7.58
C ILE A 5 10.20 -2.74 6.96
N GLN A 6 9.24 -3.50 6.43
CA GLN A 6 9.51 -4.82 5.85
C GLN A 6 9.06 -4.87 4.40
N VAL A 7 9.88 -5.51 3.56
CA VAL A 7 9.57 -5.81 2.16
C VAL A 7 9.65 -7.32 1.98
N TYR A 8 8.57 -7.90 1.47
CA TYR A 8 8.55 -9.31 1.09
C TYR A 8 8.34 -9.42 -0.42
N HIS A 9 9.10 -10.30 -1.05
CA HIS A 9 9.06 -10.52 -2.49
C HIS A 9 8.17 -11.72 -2.83
N ASP A 10 7.69 -11.75 -4.08
CA ASP A 10 6.93 -12.87 -4.65
C ASP A 10 5.67 -13.25 -3.83
N VAL A 11 4.99 -12.25 -3.24
CA VAL A 11 3.81 -12.47 -2.40
C VAL A 11 2.57 -12.84 -3.21
N ILE A 12 2.52 -12.39 -4.47
CA ILE A 12 1.51 -12.78 -5.46
C ILE A 12 2.18 -13.01 -6.82
N SER A 13 1.58 -13.88 -7.65
CA SER A 13 2.14 -14.22 -8.97
C SER A 13 2.05 -13.03 -9.94
N GLN A 14 2.87 -13.07 -10.98
CA GLN A 14 2.84 -12.07 -12.06
C GLN A 14 1.48 -12.03 -12.75
N GLU A 15 0.85 -13.19 -12.98
CA GLU A 15 -0.48 -13.27 -13.57
C GLU A 15 -1.54 -12.58 -12.70
N LYS A 16 -1.44 -12.75 -11.37
CA LYS A 16 -2.37 -12.09 -10.45
C LYS A 16 -2.12 -10.58 -10.38
N CYS A 17 -0.86 -10.15 -10.47
CA CYS A 17 -0.53 -8.73 -10.63
C CYS A 17 -1.17 -8.14 -11.87
N GLN A 18 -0.99 -8.79 -13.04
CA GLN A 18 -1.58 -8.33 -14.29
C GLN A 18 -3.11 -8.31 -14.24
N TYR A 19 -3.71 -9.36 -13.66
CA TYR A 19 -5.16 -9.42 -13.44
C TYR A 19 -5.71 -8.17 -12.71
N PHE A 20 -5.04 -7.70 -11.65
CA PHE A 20 -5.46 -6.49 -10.93
C PHE A 20 -5.25 -5.21 -11.75
N ILE A 21 -4.20 -5.14 -12.56
CA ILE A 21 -3.99 -4.02 -13.48
C ILE A 21 -5.11 -3.98 -14.52
N ASP A 22 -5.41 -5.11 -15.16
CA ASP A 22 -6.47 -5.22 -16.18
C ASP A 22 -7.83 -4.84 -15.57
N LYS A 23 -8.07 -5.28 -14.34
CA LYS A 23 -9.28 -4.93 -13.60
C LYS A 23 -9.39 -3.43 -13.32
N PHE A 24 -8.28 -2.77 -12.95
CA PHE A 24 -8.25 -1.32 -12.79
C PHE A 24 -8.61 -0.62 -14.11
N GLU A 25 -8.02 -1.03 -15.22
CA GLU A 25 -8.24 -0.40 -16.53
C GLU A 25 -9.66 -0.70 -17.09
N ALA A 26 -10.26 -1.82 -16.72
CA ALA A 26 -11.62 -2.17 -17.15
C ALA A 26 -12.73 -1.28 -16.52
N TYR A 27 -12.44 -0.55 -15.44
CA TYR A 27 -13.43 0.28 -14.73
C TYR A 27 -13.08 1.77 -14.70
N PRO A 28 -12.82 2.45 -15.84
CA PRO A 28 -12.35 3.84 -15.85
C PRO A 28 -13.35 4.83 -15.25
N LYS A 29 -14.66 4.53 -15.32
CA LYS A 29 -15.72 5.38 -14.74
C LYS A 29 -15.77 5.35 -13.20
N MET A 30 -15.13 4.38 -12.60
CA MET A 30 -15.08 4.20 -11.14
C MET A 30 -13.76 4.69 -10.55
N GLN A 31 -12.83 5.15 -11.39
CA GLN A 31 -11.57 5.71 -10.96
C GLN A 31 -11.78 7.14 -10.47
N GLU A 32 -11.21 7.43 -9.30
CA GLU A 32 -11.20 8.75 -8.69
C GLU A 32 -9.80 9.37 -8.76
N VAL A 33 -9.71 10.68 -8.95
CA VAL A 33 -8.43 11.40 -8.85
C VAL A 33 -8.07 11.54 -7.37
N GLN A 34 -6.87 11.13 -7.02
CA GLN A 34 -6.36 11.28 -5.67
C GLN A 34 -5.85 12.72 -5.46
N ASN A 35 -6.50 13.49 -4.57
CA ASN A 35 -6.27 14.92 -4.40
C ASN A 35 -4.79 15.30 -4.11
N ASN A 36 -4.04 14.46 -3.40
CA ASN A 36 -2.69 14.79 -2.96
C ASN A 36 -1.57 14.27 -3.89
N SER A 37 -1.89 13.41 -4.86
CA SER A 37 -0.88 12.74 -5.69
C SER A 37 -1.16 12.81 -7.18
N LYS A 38 -2.29 13.37 -7.59
CA LYS A 38 -2.80 13.42 -8.96
C LYS A 38 -2.96 12.07 -9.67
N GLY A 39 -2.52 10.97 -9.04
CA GLY A 39 -2.78 9.62 -9.53
C GLY A 39 -4.26 9.25 -9.48
N LYS A 40 -4.64 8.17 -10.14
CA LYS A 40 -6.01 7.65 -10.12
C LYS A 40 -6.14 6.46 -9.17
N THR A 41 -7.27 6.40 -8.48
CA THR A 41 -7.59 5.35 -7.50
C THR A 41 -8.88 4.64 -7.87
N LEU A 42 -8.88 3.31 -7.79
CA LEU A 42 -10.06 2.47 -7.82
C LEU A 42 -10.23 1.79 -6.46
N THR A 43 -11.34 2.07 -5.78
CA THR A 43 -11.65 1.46 -4.48
C THR A 43 -12.49 0.20 -4.70
N LEU A 44 -11.95 -0.97 -4.37
CA LEU A 44 -12.61 -2.27 -4.61
C LEU A 44 -13.85 -2.47 -3.75
N THR A 45 -13.89 -1.86 -2.56
CA THR A 45 -15.00 -2.04 -1.59
C THR A 45 -16.19 -1.14 -1.82
N ASN A 46 -16.08 -0.05 -2.58
CA ASN A 46 -17.23 0.80 -2.92
C ASN A 46 -18.31 0.03 -3.71
N LEU A 47 -17.96 -1.16 -4.18
CA LEU A 47 -18.83 -2.08 -4.91
C LEU A 47 -19.46 -3.16 -4.03
N MET A 48 -19.10 -3.22 -2.72
CA MET A 48 -19.62 -4.25 -1.79
C MET A 48 -21.09 -4.08 -1.40
N GLY A 49 -21.73 -2.97 -1.77
CA GLY A 49 -23.17 -2.76 -1.55
C GLY A 49 -24.07 -3.64 -2.44
N SER A 50 -23.51 -4.36 -3.41
CA SER A 50 -24.21 -5.31 -4.27
C SER A 50 -23.79 -6.74 -3.89
N PRO A 51 -24.73 -7.67 -3.68
CA PRO A 51 -24.42 -9.09 -3.48
C PRO A 51 -23.67 -9.72 -4.67
N ASP A 52 -23.72 -9.09 -5.85
CA ASP A 52 -23.08 -9.50 -7.09
C ASP A 52 -21.81 -8.69 -7.41
N THR A 53 -21.10 -8.19 -6.39
CA THR A 53 -19.87 -7.45 -6.65
C THR A 53 -18.84 -8.33 -7.36
N PRO A 54 -18.31 -7.90 -8.53
CA PRO A 54 -17.30 -8.66 -9.27
C PRO A 54 -15.94 -8.74 -8.54
N PHE A 55 -15.84 -8.15 -7.34
CA PHE A 55 -14.62 -8.04 -6.56
C PHE A 55 -14.61 -8.87 -5.26
N ARG A 56 -15.65 -9.65 -4.99
CA ARG A 56 -15.73 -10.39 -3.72
C ARG A 56 -14.59 -11.38 -3.54
N GLU A 57 -14.34 -12.19 -4.56
CA GLU A 57 -13.23 -13.16 -4.56
C GLU A 57 -11.87 -12.46 -4.44
N ASP A 58 -11.73 -11.26 -5.03
CA ASP A 58 -10.50 -10.47 -4.92
C ASP A 58 -10.28 -9.96 -3.50
N LEU A 59 -11.34 -9.54 -2.82
CA LEU A 59 -11.26 -9.07 -1.44
C LEU A 59 -10.89 -10.21 -0.48
N ASP A 60 -11.48 -11.39 -0.66
CA ASP A 60 -11.16 -12.58 0.11
C ASP A 60 -9.68 -12.98 -0.13
N PHE A 61 -9.24 -12.98 -1.38
CA PHE A 61 -7.84 -13.26 -1.75
C PHE A 61 -6.87 -12.25 -1.13
N LEU A 62 -7.14 -10.94 -1.29
CA LEU A 62 -6.28 -9.89 -0.76
C LEU A 62 -6.24 -9.91 0.77
N THR A 63 -7.39 -10.12 1.41
CA THR A 63 -7.46 -10.22 2.87
C THR A 63 -6.60 -11.39 3.36
N LYS A 64 -6.69 -12.55 2.71
CA LYS A 64 -5.86 -13.69 3.07
C LYS A 64 -4.37 -13.37 2.95
N ILE A 65 -3.92 -12.83 1.81
CA ILE A 65 -2.51 -12.46 1.60
C ILE A 65 -2.04 -11.45 2.67
N PHE A 66 -2.85 -10.42 2.95
CA PHE A 66 -2.50 -9.42 3.94
C PHE A 66 -2.41 -10.00 5.36
N MET A 67 -3.28 -10.95 5.72
CA MET A 67 -3.21 -11.62 7.02
C MET A 67 -2.00 -12.55 7.13
N ASP A 68 -1.70 -13.31 6.08
CA ASP A 68 -0.52 -14.19 6.06
C ASP A 68 0.78 -13.38 6.27
N TYR A 69 0.92 -12.24 5.54
CA TYR A 69 2.10 -11.37 5.67
C TYR A 69 2.08 -10.48 6.92
N LEU A 70 0.93 -10.22 7.52
CA LEU A 70 0.84 -9.58 8.82
C LEU A 70 1.44 -10.46 9.93
N GLU A 71 1.13 -11.76 9.93
CA GLU A 71 1.70 -12.68 10.90
C GLU A 71 3.23 -12.78 10.74
N LYS A 72 3.71 -12.89 9.49
CA LYS A 72 5.14 -12.86 9.18
C LYS A 72 5.81 -11.54 9.62
N TYR A 73 5.17 -10.40 9.38
CA TYR A 73 5.65 -9.09 9.80
C TYR A 73 5.79 -9.00 11.33
N LYS A 74 4.79 -9.51 12.07
CA LYS A 74 4.82 -9.52 13.55
C LYS A 74 5.99 -10.36 14.06
N GLU A 75 6.23 -11.52 13.43
CA GLU A 75 7.36 -12.39 13.77
C GLU A 75 8.71 -11.72 13.48
N ASP A 76 8.92 -11.23 12.25
CA ASP A 76 10.18 -10.61 11.83
C ASP A 76 10.51 -9.32 12.59
N CYS A 77 9.49 -8.56 13.00
CA CYS A 77 9.65 -7.36 13.83
C CYS A 77 9.71 -7.65 15.35
N ASP A 78 9.59 -8.92 15.77
CA ASP A 78 9.51 -9.33 17.17
C ASP A 78 8.40 -8.59 17.94
N ILE A 79 7.21 -8.46 17.35
CA ILE A 79 6.06 -7.80 17.97
C ILE A 79 5.36 -8.79 18.90
N LYS A 80 5.33 -8.47 20.20
CA LYS A 80 4.67 -9.30 21.19
C LYS A 80 3.15 -9.11 21.16
N SER A 81 2.40 -10.13 21.61
CA SER A 81 0.94 -10.11 21.62
C SER A 81 0.35 -8.89 22.33
N TYR A 82 0.96 -8.46 23.44
CA TYR A 82 0.52 -7.28 24.20
C TYR A 82 0.84 -5.92 23.53
N GLN A 83 1.63 -5.92 22.44
CA GLN A 83 1.98 -4.72 21.65
C GLN A 83 1.05 -4.54 20.46
N PHE A 84 0.23 -5.52 20.12
CA PHE A 84 -0.63 -5.52 18.96
C PHE A 84 -2.10 -5.61 19.39
N PRO A 85 -3.04 -4.89 18.75
CA PRO A 85 -4.44 -4.94 19.14
C PRO A 85 -5.02 -6.35 18.91
N GLU A 86 -5.81 -6.85 19.89
CA GLU A 86 -6.52 -8.13 19.75
C GLU A 86 -7.56 -8.10 18.63
N LYS A 87 -8.16 -6.93 18.42
CA LYS A 87 -9.17 -6.70 17.37
C LYS A 87 -8.77 -5.49 16.53
N PHE A 88 -8.85 -5.65 15.23
CA PHE A 88 -8.59 -4.59 14.27
C PHE A 88 -9.46 -4.78 13.02
N GLY A 89 -9.61 -3.71 12.26
CA GLY A 89 -10.27 -3.72 10.97
C GLY A 89 -9.27 -3.52 9.83
N VAL A 90 -9.68 -3.91 8.63
CA VAL A 90 -8.99 -3.64 7.38
C VAL A 90 -9.78 -2.58 6.63
N GLU A 91 -9.13 -1.48 6.22
CA GLU A 91 -9.78 -0.48 5.38
C GLU A 91 -10.04 -1.02 3.96
N ALA A 92 -10.81 -0.28 3.19
CA ALA A 92 -11.07 -0.62 1.80
C ALA A 92 -9.77 -0.79 0.99
N PHE A 93 -9.64 -1.90 0.26
CA PHE A 93 -8.56 -2.09 -0.69
C PHE A 93 -8.68 -1.10 -1.84
N LYS A 94 -7.56 -0.48 -2.22
CA LYS A 94 -7.49 0.50 -3.29
C LYS A 94 -6.38 0.16 -4.26
N ILE A 95 -6.70 0.12 -5.55
CA ILE A 95 -5.68 0.12 -6.60
C ILE A 95 -5.40 1.57 -6.97
N LYS A 96 -4.12 1.94 -7.04
CA LYS A 96 -3.66 3.27 -7.41
C LYS A 96 -2.75 3.18 -8.64
N ARG A 97 -2.96 4.07 -9.62
CA ARG A 97 -2.10 4.23 -10.79
C ARG A 97 -1.45 5.60 -10.82
N TYR A 98 -0.17 5.63 -11.13
CA TYR A 98 0.63 6.83 -11.37
C TYR A 98 1.25 6.76 -12.76
N LEU A 99 1.23 7.86 -13.52
CA LEU A 99 1.73 7.94 -14.89
C LEU A 99 3.09 8.65 -14.98
N PRO A 100 4.02 8.20 -15.83
CA PRO A 100 5.36 8.77 -15.95
C PRO A 100 5.38 10.18 -16.54
N ASP A 101 4.48 10.46 -17.51
CA ASP A 101 4.46 11.72 -18.26
C ASP A 101 3.65 12.84 -17.60
N THR A 102 3.25 12.63 -16.36
CA THR A 102 2.48 13.56 -15.55
C THR A 102 3.27 14.04 -14.34
N THR A 103 2.60 14.77 -13.45
CA THR A 103 3.14 15.12 -12.12
C THR A 103 2.71 14.11 -11.06
N ASP A 104 2.34 12.88 -11.47
CA ASP A 104 1.86 11.85 -10.57
C ASP A 104 2.99 11.34 -9.68
N GLU A 105 2.98 11.75 -8.45
CA GLU A 105 3.84 11.26 -7.38
C GLU A 105 3.06 11.43 -6.06
N PHE A 106 3.49 10.72 -5.04
CA PHE A 106 3.01 10.99 -3.69
C PHE A 106 4.16 11.66 -2.93
N PRO A 107 4.09 13.00 -2.72
CA PRO A 107 5.17 13.73 -2.03
C PRO A 107 5.33 13.24 -0.58
N GLU A 108 6.39 13.69 0.09
CA GLU A 108 6.63 13.32 1.49
C GLU A 108 5.43 13.64 2.39
N HIS A 109 4.93 12.62 3.07
CA HIS A 109 3.76 12.70 3.94
C HIS A 109 3.77 11.61 5.01
N VAL A 110 2.81 11.66 5.90
CA VAL A 110 2.37 10.57 6.76
C VAL A 110 0.88 10.31 6.50
N ASP A 111 0.42 9.09 6.72
CA ASP A 111 -0.98 8.73 6.43
C ASP A 111 -1.94 9.03 7.59
N VAL A 112 -1.40 9.40 8.76
CA VAL A 112 -2.17 9.72 9.97
C VAL A 112 -1.96 11.19 10.30
N LEU A 113 -2.93 12.04 9.91
CA LEU A 113 -2.86 13.49 10.04
C LEU A 113 -4.06 14.11 10.76
N ASP A 114 -5.18 13.42 10.86
CA ASP A 114 -6.44 13.94 11.36
C ASP A 114 -7.26 12.88 12.09
N TYR A 115 -8.41 13.29 12.62
CA TYR A 115 -9.31 12.39 13.35
C TYR A 115 -9.80 11.20 12.50
N ALA A 116 -10.04 11.40 11.21
CA ALA A 116 -10.54 10.34 10.33
C ALA A 116 -9.50 9.23 10.11
N THR A 117 -8.21 9.60 10.10
CA THR A 117 -7.08 8.70 9.89
C THR A 117 -6.40 8.24 11.19
N ALA A 118 -6.76 8.83 12.35
CA ALA A 118 -6.11 8.59 13.64
C ALA A 118 -6.12 7.12 14.11
N ARG A 119 -7.05 6.31 13.60
CA ARG A 119 -7.16 4.88 13.95
C ARG A 119 -6.14 3.99 13.24
N ARG A 120 -5.49 4.44 12.16
CA ARG A 120 -4.54 3.66 11.37
C ARG A 120 -3.28 3.39 12.15
N PHE A 121 -2.82 2.16 12.16
CA PHE A 121 -1.57 1.79 12.82
C PHE A 121 -0.59 1.02 11.93
N LEU A 122 -1.05 0.45 10.80
CA LEU A 122 -0.20 -0.25 9.84
C LEU A 122 -0.69 0.00 8.42
N VAL A 123 0.22 0.28 7.51
CA VAL A 123 -0.02 0.33 6.07
C VAL A 123 0.62 -0.87 5.40
N MET A 124 -0.07 -1.45 4.44
CA MET A 124 0.39 -2.58 3.63
C MET A 124 -0.01 -2.35 2.18
N PHE A 125 0.92 -2.48 1.25
CA PHE A 125 0.58 -2.45 -0.17
C PHE A 125 1.54 -3.28 -1.02
N ILE A 126 1.03 -3.79 -2.14
CA ILE A 126 1.73 -4.63 -3.12
C ILE A 126 1.99 -3.79 -4.36
N TYR A 127 3.20 -3.87 -4.90
CA TYR A 127 3.53 -3.36 -6.24
C TYR A 127 3.03 -4.35 -7.28
N LEU A 128 2.14 -3.91 -8.18
CA LEU A 128 1.57 -4.77 -9.22
C LEU A 128 2.44 -4.86 -10.48
N ASN A 129 3.41 -3.97 -10.63
CA ASN A 129 4.41 -4.04 -11.70
C ASN A 129 5.74 -3.50 -11.20
N SER A 130 6.81 -3.81 -11.94
CA SER A 130 8.12 -3.21 -11.69
C SER A 130 8.24 -1.86 -12.38
N ASN A 131 8.98 -0.92 -11.76
CA ASN A 131 9.26 0.40 -12.33
C ASN A 131 10.55 0.99 -11.74
N PHE A 132 11.41 1.55 -12.58
CA PHE A 132 12.70 2.08 -12.13
C PHE A 132 12.58 3.32 -11.23
N GLY A 133 11.62 4.20 -11.50
CA GLY A 133 11.44 5.44 -10.75
C GLY A 133 10.45 5.36 -9.59
N GLY A 134 9.56 4.38 -9.63
CA GLY A 134 8.37 4.29 -8.77
C GLY A 134 8.62 3.78 -7.35
N SER A 135 9.81 3.94 -6.78
CA SER A 135 10.13 3.50 -5.41
C SER A 135 9.28 4.19 -4.35
N THR A 136 9.17 3.55 -3.18
CA THR A 136 8.72 4.21 -1.96
C THR A 136 9.93 4.47 -1.08
N GLU A 137 10.13 5.72 -0.70
CA GLU A 137 11.25 6.18 0.11
C GLU A 137 10.78 6.59 1.49
N LEU A 138 11.51 6.15 2.52
CA LEU A 138 11.27 6.54 3.91
C LEU A 138 12.54 7.19 4.45
N PRO A 139 12.59 8.53 4.59
CA PRO A 139 13.70 9.22 5.23
C PRO A 139 13.76 8.85 6.73
N LEU A 140 14.82 8.16 7.14
CA LEU A 140 15.03 7.74 8.53
C LEU A 140 16.06 8.66 9.21
N LYS A 141 15.79 9.97 9.15
CA LYS A 141 16.71 10.99 9.67
C LYS A 141 16.90 10.86 11.18
N SER A 142 18.13 10.81 11.61
CA SER A 142 18.55 11.03 13.00
C SER A 142 19.49 12.23 13.06
N GLN A 143 19.82 12.71 14.26
CA GLN A 143 20.79 13.77 14.41
C GLN A 143 22.21 13.38 13.96
N TYR A 144 22.47 12.08 13.74
CA TYR A 144 23.78 11.54 13.38
C TYR A 144 23.84 10.92 11.97
N ASP A 145 22.68 10.68 11.34
CA ASP A 145 22.62 9.97 10.07
C ASP A 145 21.40 10.43 9.22
N ASN A 146 21.66 10.65 7.94
CA ASN A 146 20.64 10.97 6.94
C ASN A 146 20.26 9.73 6.13
N HIS A 147 20.17 8.58 6.78
CA HIS A 147 19.79 7.34 6.13
C HIS A 147 18.37 7.41 5.54
N LYS A 148 18.18 6.73 4.42
CA LYS A 148 16.92 6.60 3.71
C LYS A 148 16.70 5.12 3.37
N PHE A 149 15.57 4.57 3.83
CA PHE A 149 15.13 3.28 3.34
C PHE A 149 14.46 3.45 1.97
N VAL A 150 14.79 2.58 1.03
CA VAL A 150 14.21 2.59 -0.33
C VAL A 150 13.60 1.23 -0.62
N SER A 151 12.27 1.21 -0.73
CA SER A 151 11.54 0.06 -1.28
C SER A 151 11.43 0.23 -2.79
N HIS A 152 12.18 -0.57 -3.55
CA HIS A 152 12.07 -0.57 -5.00
C HIS A 152 10.69 -1.05 -5.45
N CYS A 153 10.17 -0.46 -6.53
CA CYS A 153 8.93 -0.88 -7.15
C CYS A 153 9.15 -2.19 -7.92
N THR A 154 9.07 -3.31 -7.20
CA THR A 154 9.29 -4.66 -7.73
C THR A 154 7.96 -5.41 -7.75
N GLN A 155 7.57 -5.92 -8.93
CA GLN A 155 6.32 -6.65 -9.13
C GLN A 155 6.16 -7.81 -8.13
N GLY A 156 4.97 -7.93 -7.54
CA GLY A 156 4.63 -8.97 -6.59
C GLY A 156 5.24 -8.78 -5.20
N SER A 157 5.93 -7.65 -4.93
CA SER A 157 6.45 -7.35 -3.59
C SER A 157 5.45 -6.58 -2.75
N ILE A 158 5.36 -6.91 -1.46
CA ILE A 158 4.58 -6.15 -0.46
C ILE A 158 5.51 -5.32 0.42
N LEU A 159 5.15 -4.07 0.66
CA LEU A 159 5.78 -3.19 1.64
C LEU A 159 4.83 -3.00 2.82
N ILE A 160 5.36 -3.15 4.04
CA ILE A 160 4.62 -3.03 5.31
C ILE A 160 5.38 -2.12 6.26
N PHE A 161 4.71 -1.10 6.80
CA PHE A 161 5.29 -0.20 7.81
C PHE A 161 4.20 0.57 8.58
N PRO A 162 4.52 1.15 9.76
CA PRO A 162 3.57 2.02 10.47
C PRO A 162 3.37 3.35 9.72
N PRO A 163 2.12 3.86 9.57
CA PRO A 163 1.83 5.07 8.79
C PRO A 163 1.95 6.39 9.59
N LEU A 164 2.59 6.35 10.76
CA LEU A 164 2.63 7.44 11.74
C LEU A 164 3.78 8.43 11.48
N TRP A 165 3.75 9.56 12.15
CA TRP A 165 4.68 10.69 12.01
C TRP A 165 6.20 10.37 12.03
N PRO A 166 6.72 9.31 12.70
CA PRO A 166 8.15 8.97 12.56
C PRO A 166 8.50 8.32 11.22
N TRP A 167 7.51 7.79 10.50
CA TRP A 167 7.67 7.12 9.21
C TRP A 167 7.14 7.98 8.05
N ILE A 168 7.71 9.20 7.92
CA ILE A 168 7.51 10.04 6.73
C ILE A 168 7.88 9.21 5.51
N HIS A 169 7.06 9.24 4.48
CA HIS A 169 7.34 8.49 3.26
C HIS A 169 6.88 9.22 2.01
N ALA A 170 7.45 8.84 0.87
CA ALA A 170 7.12 9.36 -0.44
C ALA A 170 7.01 8.23 -1.47
N GLY A 171 5.98 8.28 -2.30
CA GLY A 171 5.88 7.43 -3.48
C GLY A 171 6.44 8.17 -4.69
N ARG A 172 7.65 7.81 -5.13
CA ARG A 172 8.33 8.53 -6.22
C ARG A 172 7.64 8.32 -7.56
N LYS A 173 7.83 9.30 -8.44
CA LYS A 173 7.31 9.29 -9.79
C LYS A 173 7.82 8.08 -10.58
N PRO A 174 6.97 7.36 -11.31
CA PRO A 174 7.41 6.32 -12.24
C PRO A 174 8.18 6.93 -13.42
N ILE A 175 9.08 6.16 -14.05
CA ILE A 175 9.92 6.63 -15.18
C ILE A 175 9.62 5.84 -16.44
N ASP A 176 9.63 4.52 -16.39
CA ASP A 176 9.60 3.62 -17.53
C ASP A 176 8.22 3.03 -17.86
N GLY A 177 7.18 3.62 -17.33
CA GLY A 177 5.79 3.22 -17.56
C GLY A 177 4.90 3.54 -16.37
N PRO A 178 3.61 3.23 -16.44
CA PRO A 178 2.70 3.40 -15.32
C PRO A 178 3.13 2.56 -14.11
N LYS A 179 3.00 3.11 -12.91
CA LYS A 179 3.13 2.37 -11.65
C LYS A 179 1.75 2.04 -11.12
N TYR A 180 1.56 0.79 -10.74
CA TYR A 180 0.34 0.33 -10.06
C TYR A 180 0.68 -0.27 -8.70
N ILE A 181 -0.09 0.09 -7.68
CA ILE A 181 -0.05 -0.52 -6.35
C ILE A 181 -1.45 -0.88 -5.91
N ILE A 182 -1.57 -1.92 -5.08
CA ILE A 182 -2.82 -2.27 -4.38
C ILE A 182 -2.56 -2.36 -2.90
N GLY A 183 -3.37 -1.70 -2.08
CA GLY A 183 -3.10 -1.65 -0.64
C GLY A 183 -4.29 -1.28 0.22
N SER A 184 -4.06 -1.37 1.52
CA SER A 184 -4.99 -1.02 2.58
C SER A 184 -4.25 -0.65 3.86
N TYR A 185 -5.03 -0.24 4.87
CA TYR A 185 -4.57 0.04 6.23
C TYR A 185 -5.22 -0.89 7.22
N LEU A 186 -4.47 -1.24 8.27
CA LEU A 186 -5.06 -1.79 9.48
C LEU A 186 -5.38 -0.65 10.44
N HIS A 187 -6.54 -0.74 11.10
CA HIS A 187 -7.00 0.29 12.03
C HIS A 187 -7.64 -0.31 13.29
N TYR A 188 -7.57 0.42 14.38
CA TYR A 188 -8.26 0.08 15.61
C TYR A 188 -9.78 0.13 15.43
N VAL A 189 -10.51 -0.82 16.05
CA VAL A 189 -11.97 -0.93 16.07
C VAL A 189 -12.53 -0.75 17.47
#